data_397b2230519157461a0a7e2fcdd4c08b
#
_entry.id   397b2230519157461a0a7e2fcdd4c08b
#
_cell.length_a   1.000
_cell.length_b   1.000
_cell.length_c   1.000
_cell.angle_alpha   90.00
_cell.angle_beta   90.00
_cell.angle_gamma   90.00
#
_symmetry.space_group_name_H-M   'P 1'
#
loop_
_entity.id
_entity.type
_entity.pdbx_description
1 polymer ?
#
loop_
_entity_poly.entity_id
_entity_poly.type
_entity_poly.pdbx_seq_one_letter_code
_entity_poly.pdbx_strand_id
1 'polypeptide(L)'
;MLDEGRLPHRPHLELSFAPPQDENDLLSTLSTGTLKLPDDDVVYTFTASDLRDCGKIGSGNFGSVYKMIHNESGKEMAVKRIRCNNISSREQEKIIREHDTIMRSEKCTKIVKYFGAILHEGDCWICMEFMDISLDILYKRVYNLHHTRFHENVIGHIAVSVIDALDYLKSQLKIIHRDVKPSNILVNRCGMVKLCDFGISGQLINSLAKTHDAGCQPYLAPERLSHYGQKYDIRSDIWSLGITLCEIAIGKFPYPPWNSVFDQLSAVVQGDPPVLRMDGQFSHSFVTFVSKCLTKDCKDRPKYQALKEENFYKK
;
A
#
# COMPACT_ATOMS: atom_id res chain seq x y z
N MET A 1 37.34 23.08 -63.96
CA MET A 1 35.88 23.09 -63.85
C MET A 1 35.52 22.06 -62.83
N LEU A 2 35.25 22.52 -61.61
CA LEU A 2 34.90 21.66 -60.48
C LEU A 2 33.38 21.73 -60.30
N ASP A 3 32.78 20.56 -60.30
CA ASP A 3 31.37 20.32 -60.20
C ASP A 3 30.93 20.51 -58.74
N GLU A 4 30.02 21.45 -58.50
CA GLU A 4 29.46 21.72 -57.16
C GLU A 4 28.31 20.76 -56.87
N GLY A 5 28.59 19.73 -56.04
CA GLY A 5 27.62 18.77 -55.56
C GLY A 5 26.58 19.41 -54.64
N ARG A 6 25.30 19.43 -55.07
CA ARG A 6 24.13 19.79 -54.24
C ARG A 6 23.91 18.78 -53.14
N LEU A 7 23.92 19.23 -51.87
CA LEU A 7 23.50 18.47 -50.70
C LEU A 7 21.96 18.23 -50.74
N PRO A 8 21.49 17.05 -50.36
CA PRO A 8 20.04 16.79 -50.35
C PRO A 8 19.34 17.51 -49.19
N HIS A 9 18.22 18.13 -49.50
CA HIS A 9 17.30 18.75 -48.54
C HIS A 9 16.82 17.72 -47.52
N ARG A 10 17.08 17.96 -46.23
CA ARG A 10 16.45 17.24 -45.12
C ARG A 10 14.99 17.72 -45.00
N PRO A 11 14.01 16.84 -44.90
CA PRO A 11 12.63 17.22 -44.61
C PRO A 11 12.56 17.82 -43.20
N HIS A 12 12.00 19.03 -43.10
CA HIS A 12 11.57 19.62 -41.84
C HIS A 12 10.44 18.77 -41.28
N LEU A 13 10.71 18.05 -40.18
CA LEU A 13 9.66 17.51 -39.31
C LEU A 13 9.01 18.70 -38.59
N GLU A 14 7.85 19.12 -39.06
CA GLU A 14 6.95 19.95 -38.28
C GLU A 14 6.38 19.12 -37.16
N LEU A 15 6.98 19.26 -35.96
CA LEU A 15 6.35 18.79 -34.73
C LEU A 15 5.15 19.70 -34.46
N SER A 16 3.98 19.24 -34.85
CA SER A 16 2.71 19.84 -34.45
C SER A 16 2.56 19.64 -32.93
N PHE A 17 2.97 20.67 -32.17
CA PHE A 17 2.61 20.76 -30.76
C PHE A 17 1.10 21.06 -30.72
N ALA A 18 0.31 20.12 -30.22
CA ALA A 18 -1.07 20.41 -29.83
C ALA A 18 -1.02 21.56 -28.80
N PRO A 19 -1.94 22.57 -28.92
CA PRO A 19 -1.99 23.66 -27.97
C PRO A 19 -2.14 23.11 -26.53
N PRO A 20 -1.58 23.79 -25.50
CA PRO A 20 -1.77 23.37 -24.14
C PRO A 20 -3.27 23.34 -23.85
N GLN A 21 -3.78 22.18 -23.43
CA GLN A 21 -5.14 22.07 -22.91
C GLN A 21 -5.27 23.04 -21.73
N ASP A 22 -6.30 23.87 -21.75
CA ASP A 22 -6.59 24.80 -20.64
C ASP A 22 -6.69 24.00 -19.33
N GLU A 23 -6.08 24.50 -18.25
CA GLU A 23 -6.12 23.83 -16.93
C GLU A 23 -7.55 23.56 -16.46
N ASN A 24 -8.51 24.40 -16.86
CA ASN A 24 -9.93 24.24 -16.58
C ASN A 24 -10.55 23.02 -17.30
N ASP A 25 -10.16 22.75 -18.54
CA ASP A 25 -10.60 21.56 -19.30
C ASP A 25 -10.05 20.27 -18.69
N LEU A 26 -8.81 20.28 -18.22
CA LEU A 26 -8.19 19.15 -17.53
C LEU A 26 -8.90 18.86 -16.20
N LEU A 27 -9.18 19.86 -15.40
CA LEU A 27 -9.89 19.73 -14.12
C LEU A 27 -11.31 19.22 -14.31
N SER A 28 -12.03 19.68 -15.33
CA SER A 28 -13.38 19.20 -15.65
C SER A 28 -13.38 17.73 -16.06
N THR A 29 -12.39 17.30 -16.84
CA THR A 29 -12.23 15.91 -17.26
C THR A 29 -11.87 14.99 -16.11
N LEU A 30 -11.08 15.44 -15.13
CA LEU A 30 -10.65 14.67 -13.97
C LEU A 30 -11.69 14.62 -12.84
N SER A 31 -12.67 15.53 -12.84
CA SER A 31 -13.81 15.50 -11.90
C SER A 31 -14.84 14.42 -12.21
N THR A 32 -14.76 13.84 -13.42
CA THR A 32 -15.57 12.70 -13.86
C THR A 32 -14.68 11.48 -14.02
N GLY A 33 -15.02 10.39 -13.38
CA GLY A 33 -14.26 9.14 -13.42
C GLY A 33 -15.10 7.98 -13.96
N THR A 34 -14.44 6.83 -14.07
CA THR A 34 -15.10 5.56 -14.39
C THR A 34 -15.04 4.64 -13.18
N LEU A 35 -16.18 4.04 -12.83
CA LEU A 35 -16.32 3.09 -11.73
C LEU A 35 -16.56 1.70 -12.34
N LYS A 36 -15.65 0.76 -12.06
CA LYS A 36 -15.77 -0.62 -12.46
C LYS A 36 -15.98 -1.49 -11.24
N LEU A 37 -17.17 -2.06 -11.11
CA LEU A 37 -17.54 -2.90 -9.98
C LEU A 37 -17.28 -4.38 -10.27
N PRO A 38 -16.86 -5.19 -9.27
CA PRO A 38 -16.42 -6.56 -9.50
C PRO A 38 -17.53 -7.54 -9.90
N ASP A 39 -18.76 -7.22 -9.54
CA ASP A 39 -19.91 -8.10 -9.74
C ASP A 39 -20.83 -7.58 -10.85
N ASP A 40 -20.39 -6.58 -11.61
CA ASP A 40 -21.16 -5.90 -12.64
C ASP A 40 -20.31 -5.72 -13.89
N ASP A 41 -20.85 -6.14 -15.05
CA ASP A 41 -20.19 -5.91 -16.34
C ASP A 41 -20.34 -4.44 -16.80
N VAL A 42 -21.11 -3.64 -16.07
CA VAL A 42 -21.33 -2.22 -16.37
C VAL A 42 -20.18 -1.37 -15.83
N VAL A 43 -19.71 -0.47 -16.67
CA VAL A 43 -18.80 0.61 -16.30
C VAL A 43 -19.60 1.88 -16.11
N TYR A 44 -19.67 2.38 -14.90
CA TYR A 44 -20.37 3.62 -14.58
C TYR A 44 -19.47 4.82 -14.78
N THR A 45 -19.99 5.87 -15.40
CA THR A 45 -19.37 7.19 -15.33
C THR A 45 -19.90 7.88 -14.08
N PHE A 46 -19.03 8.42 -13.23
CA PHE A 46 -19.44 8.98 -11.95
C PHE A 46 -18.68 10.27 -11.57
N THR A 47 -19.29 11.05 -10.71
CA THR A 47 -18.77 12.25 -10.07
C THR A 47 -18.91 12.13 -8.55
N ALA A 48 -18.41 13.10 -7.81
CA ALA A 48 -18.57 13.12 -6.34
C ALA A 48 -20.04 13.15 -5.88
N SER A 49 -20.95 13.78 -6.67
CA SER A 49 -22.39 13.85 -6.37
C SER A 49 -23.11 12.50 -6.46
N ASP A 50 -22.54 11.56 -7.20
CA ASP A 50 -23.09 10.21 -7.33
C ASP A 50 -22.72 9.30 -6.15
N LEU A 51 -21.91 9.81 -5.22
CA LEU A 51 -21.46 9.10 -4.03
C LEU A 51 -22.12 9.69 -2.77
N ARG A 52 -22.96 8.92 -2.10
CA ARG A 52 -23.57 9.28 -0.82
C ARG A 52 -22.60 8.98 0.33
N ASP A 53 -22.21 10.01 1.07
CA ASP A 53 -21.33 9.91 2.24
C ASP A 53 -22.08 9.28 3.42
N CYS A 54 -21.54 8.18 3.97
CA CYS A 54 -22.05 7.46 5.13
C CYS A 54 -21.19 7.68 6.39
N GLY A 55 -20.21 8.57 6.30
CA GLY A 55 -19.35 8.96 7.41
C GLY A 55 -17.91 8.45 7.29
N LYS A 56 -17.07 9.12 8.09
CA LYS A 56 -15.64 8.81 8.16
C LYS A 56 -15.39 7.51 8.91
N ILE A 57 -14.59 6.63 8.33
CA ILE A 57 -14.23 5.32 8.89
C ILE A 57 -12.76 5.19 9.25
N GLY A 58 -11.90 6.12 8.79
CA GLY A 58 -10.48 6.08 9.08
C GLY A 58 -9.77 7.39 8.77
N SER A 59 -8.56 7.53 9.31
CA SER A 59 -7.61 8.60 8.99
C SER A 59 -6.22 8.01 8.91
N GLY A 60 -5.41 8.48 7.99
CA GLY A 60 -4.00 8.15 7.85
C GLY A 60 -3.17 9.36 7.46
N ASN A 61 -1.86 9.18 7.33
CA ASN A 61 -0.92 10.25 6.98
C ASN A 61 -1.23 10.92 5.64
N PHE A 62 -1.92 10.22 4.74
CA PHE A 62 -2.20 10.69 3.37
C PHE A 62 -3.64 11.19 3.17
N GLY A 63 -4.49 11.14 4.19
CA GLY A 63 -5.86 11.57 4.06
C GLY A 63 -6.86 10.85 4.96
N SER A 64 -8.12 11.00 4.64
CA SER A 64 -9.23 10.40 5.38
C SER A 64 -9.98 9.39 4.53
N VAL A 65 -10.49 8.32 5.15
CA VAL A 65 -11.27 7.28 4.48
C VAL A 65 -12.71 7.38 4.94
N TYR A 66 -13.63 7.35 3.98
CA TYR A 66 -15.07 7.44 4.20
C TYR A 66 -15.76 6.20 3.68
N LYS A 67 -16.80 5.75 4.36
CA LYS A 67 -17.77 4.81 3.79
C LYS A 67 -18.71 5.59 2.90
N MET A 68 -18.86 5.16 1.64
CA MET A 68 -19.77 5.78 0.67
C MET A 68 -20.60 4.73 -0.06
N ILE A 69 -21.72 5.17 -0.62
CA ILE A 69 -22.60 4.35 -1.44
C ILE A 69 -22.74 5.02 -2.79
N HIS A 70 -22.45 4.30 -3.87
CA HIS A 70 -22.75 4.76 -5.22
C HIS A 70 -24.26 4.71 -5.44
N ASN A 71 -24.87 5.85 -5.75
CA ASN A 71 -26.34 6.00 -5.76
C ASN A 71 -27.03 5.08 -6.79
N GLU A 72 -26.46 4.95 -7.99
CA GLU A 72 -27.04 4.17 -9.07
C GLU A 72 -26.94 2.65 -8.82
N SER A 73 -25.78 2.14 -8.48
CA SER A 73 -25.57 0.70 -8.28
C SER A 73 -25.93 0.22 -6.86
N GLY A 74 -26.09 1.13 -5.89
CA GLY A 74 -26.26 0.79 -4.48
C GLY A 74 -25.01 0.19 -3.81
N LYS A 75 -23.87 0.10 -4.52
CA LYS A 75 -22.64 -0.53 -4.01
C LYS A 75 -22.02 0.29 -2.90
N GLU A 76 -21.79 -0.37 -1.75
CA GLU A 76 -20.96 0.19 -0.67
C GLU A 76 -19.48 0.12 -1.02
N MET A 77 -18.75 1.18 -0.71
CA MET A 77 -17.31 1.29 -0.96
C MET A 77 -16.60 2.12 0.10
N ALA A 78 -15.29 1.95 0.21
CA ALA A 78 -14.43 2.87 0.93
C ALA A 78 -13.86 3.90 -0.06
N VAL A 79 -13.95 5.18 0.29
CA VAL A 79 -13.38 6.27 -0.51
C VAL A 79 -12.29 6.95 0.29
N LYS A 80 -11.06 6.84 -0.19
CA LYS A 80 -9.90 7.50 0.39
C LYS A 80 -9.72 8.85 -0.28
N ARG A 81 -9.87 9.93 0.50
CA ARG A 81 -9.67 11.33 0.07
C ARG A 81 -8.24 11.75 0.41
N ILE A 82 -7.45 12.03 -0.61
CA ILE A 82 -6.05 12.43 -0.50
C ILE A 82 -5.92 13.87 -0.95
N ARG A 83 -5.38 14.75 -0.09
CA ARG A 83 -5.16 16.16 -0.44
C ARG A 83 -4.06 16.30 -1.48
N CYS A 84 -4.37 16.98 -2.59
CA CYS A 84 -3.49 17.19 -3.72
C CYS A 84 -3.25 18.69 -4.03
N ASN A 85 -3.58 19.59 -3.11
CA ASN A 85 -3.55 21.05 -3.33
C ASN A 85 -2.17 21.63 -3.65
N ASN A 86 -1.08 20.89 -3.38
CA ASN A 86 0.30 21.34 -3.64
C ASN A 86 0.93 20.68 -4.90
N ILE A 87 0.11 20.03 -5.72
CA ILE A 87 0.57 19.27 -6.89
C ILE A 87 -0.10 19.86 -8.12
N SER A 88 0.65 20.05 -9.22
CA SER A 88 0.09 20.58 -10.47
C SER A 88 -0.97 19.64 -11.04
N SER A 89 -1.96 20.18 -11.77
CA SER A 89 -3.04 19.41 -12.40
C SER A 89 -2.52 18.29 -13.30
N ARG A 90 -1.41 18.48 -13.98
CA ARG A 90 -0.75 17.45 -14.81
C ARG A 90 -0.16 16.31 -13.97
N GLU A 91 0.41 16.61 -12.82
CA GLU A 91 0.90 15.58 -11.88
C GLU A 91 -0.25 14.82 -11.24
N GLN A 92 -1.36 15.50 -10.91
CA GLN A 92 -2.58 14.88 -10.42
C GLN A 92 -3.16 13.90 -11.45
N GLU A 93 -3.25 14.28 -12.71
CA GLU A 93 -3.70 13.43 -13.81
C GLU A 93 -2.79 12.19 -13.96
N LYS A 94 -1.47 12.40 -13.95
CA LYS A 94 -0.49 11.31 -14.04
C LYS A 94 -0.67 10.32 -12.91
N ILE A 95 -0.87 10.79 -11.68
CA ILE A 95 -1.10 9.96 -10.49
C ILE A 95 -2.36 9.10 -10.66
N ILE A 96 -3.47 9.71 -11.11
CA ILE A 96 -4.73 8.99 -11.31
C ILE A 96 -4.57 7.94 -12.42
N ARG A 97 -3.98 8.28 -13.56
CA ARG A 97 -3.78 7.35 -14.68
C ARG A 97 -2.84 6.20 -14.35
N GLU A 98 -1.73 6.47 -13.68
CA GLU A 98 -0.80 5.44 -13.24
C GLU A 98 -1.46 4.52 -12.21
N HIS A 99 -2.20 5.09 -11.27
CA HIS A 99 -2.93 4.35 -10.26
C HIS A 99 -4.02 3.46 -10.88
N ASP A 100 -4.80 4.01 -11.80
CA ASP A 100 -5.85 3.30 -12.52
C ASP A 100 -5.28 2.11 -13.32
N THR A 101 -4.16 2.30 -14.01
CA THR A 101 -3.49 1.23 -14.77
C THR A 101 -2.98 0.10 -13.87
N ILE A 102 -2.41 0.44 -12.73
CA ILE A 102 -1.83 -0.50 -11.78
C ILE A 102 -2.92 -1.28 -11.04
N MET A 103 -4.00 -0.59 -10.67
CA MET A 103 -5.03 -1.12 -9.77
C MET A 103 -6.11 -1.96 -10.46
N ARG A 104 -6.21 -1.88 -11.79
CA ARG A 104 -7.19 -2.66 -12.58
C ARG A 104 -6.87 -4.16 -12.68
N SER A 105 -5.83 -4.65 -12.00
CA SER A 105 -5.52 -6.07 -12.03
C SER A 105 -6.43 -6.86 -11.06
N GLU A 106 -7.55 -7.32 -11.59
CA GLU A 106 -8.62 -8.00 -10.84
C GLU A 106 -8.28 -9.41 -10.33
N LYS A 107 -7.09 -9.93 -10.63
CA LYS A 107 -6.79 -11.36 -10.43
C LYS A 107 -6.39 -11.77 -9.01
N CYS A 108 -6.00 -10.84 -8.14
CA CYS A 108 -5.56 -11.17 -6.78
C CYS A 108 -6.66 -10.94 -5.74
N THR A 109 -7.13 -12.02 -5.11
CA THR A 109 -8.14 -11.94 -4.04
C THR A 109 -7.58 -11.47 -2.70
N LYS A 110 -6.25 -11.33 -2.57
CA LYS A 110 -5.55 -10.93 -1.33
C LYS A 110 -5.20 -9.44 -1.31
N ILE A 111 -5.64 -8.69 -2.32
CA ILE A 111 -5.48 -7.25 -2.42
C ILE A 111 -6.86 -6.60 -2.43
N VAL A 112 -6.99 -5.44 -1.78
CA VAL A 112 -8.23 -4.66 -1.81
C VAL A 112 -8.51 -4.24 -3.25
N LYS A 113 -9.72 -4.52 -3.74
CA LYS A 113 -10.13 -4.18 -5.11
C LYS A 113 -10.27 -2.67 -5.25
N TYR A 114 -9.76 -2.15 -6.35
CA TYR A 114 -9.95 -0.77 -6.77
C TYR A 114 -11.14 -0.66 -7.72
N PHE A 115 -11.93 0.39 -7.59
CA PHE A 115 -13.12 0.60 -8.41
C PHE A 115 -12.98 1.79 -9.36
N GLY A 116 -12.27 2.84 -8.97
CA GLY A 116 -12.07 4.04 -9.76
C GLY A 116 -11.53 5.21 -8.93
N ALA A 117 -11.22 6.32 -9.60
CA ALA A 117 -10.82 7.56 -8.93
C ALA A 117 -11.34 8.79 -9.65
N ILE A 118 -11.50 9.90 -8.90
CA ILE A 118 -11.83 11.23 -9.40
C ILE A 118 -11.01 12.29 -8.66
N LEU A 119 -10.91 13.48 -9.27
CA LEU A 119 -10.53 14.70 -8.56
C LEU A 119 -11.79 15.48 -8.17
N HIS A 120 -11.87 15.88 -6.91
CA HIS A 120 -12.95 16.69 -6.40
C HIS A 120 -12.42 17.71 -5.39
N GLU A 121 -12.64 19.00 -5.66
CA GLU A 121 -12.25 20.13 -4.79
C GLU A 121 -10.76 20.09 -4.36
N GLY A 122 -9.86 19.68 -5.26
CA GLY A 122 -8.42 19.60 -5.00
C GLY A 122 -7.98 18.34 -4.25
N ASP A 123 -8.90 17.42 -3.94
CA ASP A 123 -8.63 16.12 -3.35
C ASP A 123 -8.74 15.02 -4.42
N CYS A 124 -7.84 14.04 -4.38
CA CYS A 124 -7.98 12.79 -5.14
C CYS A 124 -8.84 11.82 -4.31
N TRP A 125 -9.98 11.41 -4.87
CA TRP A 125 -10.88 10.42 -4.28
C TRP A 125 -10.65 9.07 -4.93
N ILE A 126 -10.18 8.11 -4.15
CA ILE A 126 -9.91 6.74 -4.60
C ILE A 126 -11.01 5.84 -4.06
N CYS A 127 -11.82 5.27 -4.96
CA CYS A 127 -12.90 4.35 -4.65
C CYS A 127 -12.38 2.91 -4.62
N MET A 128 -12.64 2.19 -3.55
CA MET A 128 -12.14 0.83 -3.35
C MET A 128 -13.14 -0.05 -2.59
N GLU A 129 -12.89 -1.33 -2.57
CA GLU A 129 -13.63 -2.33 -1.82
C GLU A 129 -13.73 -1.95 -0.33
N PHE A 130 -14.96 -2.00 0.19
CA PHE A 130 -15.19 -1.81 1.62
C PHE A 130 -14.81 -3.06 2.41
N MET A 131 -14.00 -2.87 3.44
CA MET A 131 -13.60 -3.90 4.39
C MET A 131 -14.03 -3.48 5.80
N ASP A 132 -14.37 -4.46 6.65
CA ASP A 132 -15.03 -4.16 7.94
C ASP A 132 -14.09 -3.58 8.99
N ILE A 133 -12.81 -4.02 9.02
CA ILE A 133 -11.88 -3.61 10.08
C ILE A 133 -10.41 -3.73 9.63
N SER A 134 -9.55 -2.85 10.11
CA SER A 134 -8.10 -3.06 9.99
C SER A 134 -7.57 -4.02 11.05
N LEU A 135 -6.51 -4.73 10.74
CA LEU A 135 -5.85 -5.64 11.67
C LEU A 135 -5.35 -4.91 12.93
N ASP A 136 -4.95 -3.64 12.79
CA ASP A 136 -4.55 -2.79 13.92
C ASP A 136 -5.67 -2.64 14.96
N ILE A 137 -6.88 -2.32 14.52
CA ILE A 137 -8.04 -2.21 15.42
C ILE A 137 -8.45 -3.58 15.92
N LEU A 138 -8.43 -4.60 15.07
CA LEU A 138 -8.87 -5.94 15.40
C LEU A 138 -8.03 -6.55 16.52
N TYR A 139 -6.67 -6.57 16.37
CA TYR A 139 -5.85 -7.19 17.40
C TYR A 139 -5.92 -6.43 18.74
N LYS A 140 -5.95 -5.11 18.72
CA LYS A 140 -6.11 -4.31 19.93
C LYS A 140 -7.43 -4.60 20.66
N ARG A 141 -8.53 -4.82 19.92
CA ARG A 141 -9.81 -5.24 20.51
C ARG A 141 -9.70 -6.63 21.13
N VAL A 142 -9.11 -7.60 20.43
CA VAL A 142 -8.93 -8.97 20.93
C VAL A 142 -8.16 -8.97 22.26
N TYR A 143 -7.06 -8.25 22.34
CA TYR A 143 -6.22 -8.24 23.55
C TYR A 143 -6.80 -7.38 24.68
N ASN A 144 -7.31 -6.17 24.36
CA ASN A 144 -7.69 -5.20 25.38
C ASN A 144 -9.14 -5.39 25.89
N LEU A 145 -10.06 -5.82 25.00
CA LEU A 145 -11.47 -5.96 25.38
C LEU A 145 -11.83 -7.41 25.75
N HIS A 146 -11.27 -8.37 25.03
CA HIS A 146 -11.59 -9.79 25.23
C HIS A 146 -10.54 -10.52 26.08
N HIS A 147 -9.43 -9.85 26.46
CA HIS A 147 -8.33 -10.41 27.27
C HIS A 147 -7.87 -11.78 26.76
N THR A 148 -7.90 -11.97 25.45
CA THR A 148 -7.52 -13.21 24.76
C THR A 148 -6.43 -12.94 23.74
N ARG A 149 -6.00 -13.94 23.00
CA ARG A 149 -4.94 -13.85 21.99
C ARG A 149 -5.43 -14.36 20.66
N PHE A 150 -4.76 -13.95 19.59
CA PHE A 150 -4.96 -14.64 18.33
C PHE A 150 -4.46 -16.07 18.40
N HIS A 151 -5.30 -16.98 17.93
CA HIS A 151 -4.87 -18.35 17.68
C HIS A 151 -3.82 -18.36 16.55
N GLU A 152 -2.80 -19.23 16.65
CA GLU A 152 -1.71 -19.28 15.66
C GLU A 152 -2.23 -19.52 14.24
N ASN A 153 -3.29 -20.29 14.05
CA ASN A 153 -3.90 -20.51 12.73
C ASN A 153 -4.45 -19.21 12.11
N VAL A 154 -4.97 -18.27 12.93
CA VAL A 154 -5.42 -16.96 12.45
C VAL A 154 -4.22 -16.13 12.00
N ILE A 155 -3.14 -16.15 12.77
CA ILE A 155 -1.89 -15.49 12.41
C ILE A 155 -1.31 -16.08 11.12
N GLY A 156 -1.37 -17.40 10.97
CA GLY A 156 -0.97 -18.13 9.76
C GLY A 156 -1.76 -17.69 8.53
N HIS A 157 -3.09 -17.61 8.66
CA HIS A 157 -3.94 -17.13 7.57
C HIS A 157 -3.62 -15.68 7.16
N ILE A 158 -3.31 -14.82 8.12
CA ILE A 158 -2.87 -13.44 7.86
C ILE A 158 -1.53 -13.45 7.13
N ALA A 159 -0.55 -14.22 7.62
CA ALA A 159 0.79 -14.30 7.03
C ALA A 159 0.74 -14.77 5.56
N VAL A 160 0.01 -15.87 5.30
CA VAL A 160 -0.19 -16.42 3.95
C VAL A 160 -0.82 -15.37 3.03
N SER A 161 -1.91 -14.73 3.49
CA SER A 161 -2.63 -13.75 2.70
C SER A 161 -1.75 -12.54 2.33
N VAL A 162 -0.93 -12.05 3.27
CA VAL A 162 -0.04 -10.90 3.02
C VAL A 162 1.12 -11.31 2.10
N ILE A 163 1.72 -12.48 2.28
CA ILE A 163 2.81 -12.96 1.40
C ILE A 163 2.30 -13.14 -0.02
N ASP A 164 1.11 -13.72 -0.21
CA ASP A 164 0.52 -13.89 -1.53
C ASP A 164 0.23 -12.54 -2.21
N ALA A 165 -0.28 -11.56 -1.45
CA ALA A 165 -0.48 -10.21 -1.93
C ALA A 165 0.85 -9.56 -2.37
N LEU A 166 1.89 -9.62 -1.53
CA LEU A 166 3.20 -9.04 -1.81
C LEU A 166 3.89 -9.70 -3.01
N ASP A 167 3.81 -11.03 -3.10
CA ASP A 167 4.35 -11.78 -4.23
C ASP A 167 3.63 -11.42 -5.53
N TYR A 168 2.31 -11.30 -5.51
CA TYR A 168 1.53 -10.85 -6.65
C TYR A 168 1.90 -9.42 -7.08
N LEU A 169 1.97 -8.48 -6.15
CA LEU A 169 2.39 -7.11 -6.43
C LEU A 169 3.74 -7.08 -7.13
N LYS A 170 4.69 -7.88 -6.67
CA LYS A 170 6.04 -7.93 -7.25
C LYS A 170 6.10 -8.67 -8.57
N SER A 171 5.51 -9.87 -8.64
CA SER A 171 5.64 -10.76 -9.81
C SER A 171 4.82 -10.26 -11.00
N GLN A 172 3.59 -9.82 -10.76
CA GLN A 172 2.65 -9.41 -11.80
C GLN A 172 2.69 -7.91 -12.08
N LEU A 173 2.70 -7.06 -11.03
CA LEU A 173 2.60 -5.61 -11.18
C LEU A 173 3.95 -4.89 -11.12
N LYS A 174 5.05 -5.60 -10.75
CA LYS A 174 6.40 -5.01 -10.56
C LYS A 174 6.44 -3.93 -9.48
N ILE A 175 5.52 -3.97 -8.53
CA ILE A 175 5.39 -3.02 -7.42
C ILE A 175 5.97 -3.63 -6.15
N ILE A 176 6.55 -2.79 -5.30
CA ILE A 176 6.94 -3.09 -3.93
C ILE A 176 6.03 -2.27 -3.02
N HIS A 177 5.49 -2.86 -1.96
CA HIS A 177 4.46 -2.24 -1.12
C HIS A 177 4.99 -1.05 -0.30
N ARG A 178 6.10 -1.24 0.42
CA ARG A 178 6.85 -0.24 1.20
C ARG A 178 6.21 0.21 2.53
N ASP A 179 4.98 -0.19 2.83
CA ASP A 179 4.26 0.23 4.05
C ASP A 179 3.42 -0.93 4.61
N VAL A 180 4.04 -2.11 4.79
CA VAL A 180 3.38 -3.27 5.41
C VAL A 180 3.29 -3.04 6.91
N LYS A 181 2.06 -3.01 7.44
CA LYS A 181 1.76 -2.82 8.86
C LYS A 181 0.31 -3.22 9.16
N PRO A 182 -0.07 -3.43 10.44
CA PRO A 182 -1.43 -3.88 10.79
C PRO A 182 -2.54 -2.96 10.29
N SER A 183 -2.33 -1.63 10.20
CA SER A 183 -3.35 -0.70 9.72
C SER A 183 -3.62 -0.82 8.20
N ASN A 184 -2.69 -1.38 7.43
CA ASN A 184 -2.82 -1.60 5.99
C ASN A 184 -3.21 -3.04 5.62
N ILE A 185 -3.52 -3.86 6.62
CA ILE A 185 -4.08 -5.21 6.46
C ILE A 185 -5.53 -5.15 6.92
N LEU A 186 -6.46 -5.41 6.02
CA LEU A 186 -7.88 -5.29 6.26
C LEU A 186 -8.54 -6.68 6.33
N VAL A 187 -9.56 -6.80 7.15
CA VAL A 187 -10.32 -8.05 7.36
C VAL A 187 -11.79 -7.76 7.19
N ASN A 188 -12.52 -8.65 6.53
CA ASN A 188 -13.97 -8.58 6.43
C ASN A 188 -14.65 -9.64 7.33
N ARG A 189 -15.98 -9.54 7.46
CA ARG A 189 -16.80 -10.46 8.29
C ARG A 189 -16.75 -11.91 7.85
N CYS A 190 -16.38 -12.17 6.59
CA CYS A 190 -16.19 -13.53 6.07
C CYS A 190 -14.79 -14.10 6.37
N GLY A 191 -13.94 -13.37 7.11
CA GLY A 191 -12.58 -13.78 7.43
C GLY A 191 -11.58 -13.59 6.30
N MET A 192 -11.95 -12.90 5.22
CA MET A 192 -11.00 -12.58 4.14
C MET A 192 -10.02 -11.51 4.61
N VAL A 193 -8.73 -11.77 4.41
CA VAL A 193 -7.63 -10.85 4.71
C VAL A 193 -7.09 -10.27 3.42
N LYS A 194 -7.00 -8.95 3.34
CA LYS A 194 -6.52 -8.23 2.16
C LYS A 194 -5.55 -7.11 2.53
N LEU A 195 -4.55 -6.92 1.67
CA LEU A 195 -3.58 -5.84 1.79
C LEU A 195 -4.07 -4.61 1.01
N CYS A 196 -3.94 -3.42 1.59
CA CYS A 196 -4.31 -2.14 0.97
C CYS A 196 -3.14 -1.15 0.97
N ASP A 197 -3.34 0.02 0.35
CA ASP A 197 -2.41 1.16 0.37
C ASP A 197 -1.03 0.91 -0.27
N PHE A 198 -0.95 0.06 -1.28
CA PHE A 198 0.24 -0.15 -2.10
C PHE A 198 0.29 0.83 -3.29
N GLY A 199 1.49 1.16 -3.77
CA GLY A 199 1.70 1.94 -5.01
C GLY A 199 1.47 3.45 -4.92
N ILE A 200 0.55 3.94 -4.06
CA ILE A 200 0.34 5.38 -3.83
C ILE A 200 1.61 6.01 -3.22
N SER A 201 2.36 5.20 -2.50
CA SER A 201 3.52 5.62 -1.72
C SER A 201 4.81 5.89 -2.52
N GLY A 202 4.93 5.44 -3.77
CA GLY A 202 6.20 5.58 -4.49
C GLY A 202 6.44 6.98 -5.08
N GLN A 203 5.44 7.57 -5.72
CA GLN A 203 5.56 8.87 -6.39
C GLN A 203 4.87 9.99 -5.60
N LEU A 204 3.67 9.76 -5.06
CA LEU A 204 2.97 10.72 -4.21
C LEU A 204 3.74 11.00 -2.92
N ILE A 205 4.30 9.97 -2.27
CA ILE A 205 5.12 10.16 -1.06
C ILE A 205 6.38 10.94 -1.36
N ASN A 206 7.05 10.72 -2.49
CA ASN A 206 8.24 11.53 -2.85
C ASN A 206 7.88 13.00 -3.10
N SER A 207 6.67 13.30 -3.58
CA SER A 207 6.20 14.68 -3.78
C SER A 207 5.64 15.28 -2.48
N LEU A 208 4.92 14.51 -1.67
CA LEU A 208 4.33 14.95 -0.40
C LEU A 208 5.28 14.81 0.80
N ALA A 209 6.19 13.82 0.80
CA ALA A 209 7.13 13.58 1.91
C ALA A 209 8.27 14.61 1.98
N LYS A 210 8.44 15.47 1.00
CA LYS A 210 9.31 16.66 1.13
C LYS A 210 8.78 17.67 2.14
N THR A 211 7.54 17.52 2.61
CA THR A 211 6.85 18.46 3.49
C THR A 211 6.43 17.86 4.84
N HIS A 212 6.58 16.55 5.06
CA HIS A 212 6.23 15.93 6.33
C HIS A 212 7.46 15.54 7.14
N ASP A 213 7.43 15.90 8.43
CA ASP A 213 8.42 15.57 9.45
C ASP A 213 8.88 14.11 9.35
N ALA A 214 10.21 13.94 9.34
CA ALA A 214 10.88 12.65 9.40
C ALA A 214 10.71 12.05 10.82
N GLY A 215 9.46 11.70 11.19
CA GLY A 215 9.15 10.99 12.42
C GLY A 215 9.59 9.52 12.38
N CYS A 216 9.53 8.86 13.53
CA CYS A 216 9.79 7.42 13.62
C CYS A 216 8.85 6.63 12.71
N GLN A 217 9.41 5.70 11.94
CA GLN A 217 8.68 4.78 11.06
C GLN A 217 8.85 3.34 11.58
N PRO A 218 7.95 2.86 12.45
CA PRO A 218 8.16 1.68 13.30
C PRO A 218 8.44 0.38 12.56
N TYR A 219 7.93 0.22 11.34
CA TYR A 219 8.03 -1.03 10.58
C TYR A 219 9.19 -1.05 9.58
N LEU A 220 10.00 0.03 9.50
CA LEU A 220 11.11 0.08 8.55
C LEU A 220 12.21 -0.92 8.89
N ALA A 221 12.71 -1.56 7.85
CA ALA A 221 13.83 -2.49 7.94
C ALA A 221 15.17 -1.77 8.22
N PRO A 222 16.15 -2.43 8.88
CA PRO A 222 17.45 -1.85 9.24
C PRO A 222 18.17 -1.19 8.06
N GLU A 223 18.17 -1.82 6.90
CA GLU A 223 18.80 -1.30 5.68
C GLU A 223 18.12 -0.03 5.15
N ARG A 224 16.87 0.20 5.54
CA ARG A 224 16.13 1.41 5.15
C ARG A 224 16.40 2.59 6.07
N LEU A 225 16.76 2.31 7.31
CA LEU A 225 17.12 3.31 8.31
C LEU A 225 18.59 3.74 8.18
N SER A 226 19.50 2.79 7.87
CA SER A 226 20.94 3.04 7.83
C SER A 226 21.45 3.67 6.53
N HIS A 227 20.73 3.51 5.40
CA HIS A 227 21.19 3.96 4.09
C HIS A 227 20.08 4.70 3.33
N TYR A 228 19.91 5.97 3.61
CA TYR A 228 19.04 6.86 2.82
C TYR A 228 19.52 6.87 1.36
N GLY A 229 18.64 6.46 0.43
CA GLY A 229 18.92 6.51 -1.01
C GLY A 229 19.24 5.17 -1.68
N GLN A 230 19.42 4.09 -0.97
CA GLN A 230 19.56 2.77 -1.60
C GLN A 230 18.25 2.30 -2.25
N LYS A 231 18.38 1.55 -3.36
CA LYS A 231 17.25 0.95 -4.07
C LYS A 231 16.45 0.04 -3.13
N TYR A 232 15.14 0.23 -3.08
CA TYR A 232 14.25 -0.55 -2.23
C TYR A 232 14.22 -2.02 -2.67
N ASP A 233 14.45 -2.95 -1.75
CA ASP A 233 14.34 -4.40 -1.97
C ASP A 233 13.01 -4.93 -1.36
N ILE A 234 12.44 -5.97 -1.98
CA ILE A 234 11.25 -6.67 -1.50
C ILE A 234 11.40 -7.24 -0.09
N ARG A 235 12.63 -7.53 0.32
CA ARG A 235 12.96 -8.07 1.63
C ARG A 235 12.72 -7.08 2.77
N SER A 236 12.66 -5.77 2.44
CA SER A 236 12.24 -4.77 3.42
C SER A 236 10.76 -4.94 3.80
N ASP A 237 9.88 -5.32 2.85
CA ASP A 237 8.48 -5.63 3.17
C ASP A 237 8.35 -6.91 4.01
N ILE A 238 9.26 -7.87 3.84
CA ILE A 238 9.33 -9.10 4.66
C ILE A 238 9.71 -8.77 6.11
N TRP A 239 10.64 -7.86 6.32
CA TRP A 239 10.93 -7.36 7.68
C TRP A 239 9.70 -6.73 8.30
N SER A 240 9.03 -5.83 7.58
CA SER A 240 7.81 -5.16 8.05
C SER A 240 6.70 -6.17 8.38
N LEU A 241 6.57 -7.24 7.59
CA LEU A 241 5.68 -8.36 7.90
C LEU A 241 6.11 -9.08 9.19
N GLY A 242 7.40 -9.35 9.38
CA GLY A 242 7.92 -9.97 10.60
C GLY A 242 7.58 -9.18 11.87
N ILE A 243 7.78 -7.85 11.84
CA ILE A 243 7.35 -6.95 12.93
C ILE A 243 5.84 -7.03 13.14
N THR A 244 5.04 -6.98 12.07
CA THR A 244 3.58 -7.11 12.13
C THR A 244 3.14 -8.41 12.78
N LEU A 245 3.75 -9.55 12.41
CA LEU A 245 3.42 -10.86 12.97
C LEU A 245 3.81 -10.96 14.47
N CYS A 246 4.97 -10.40 14.85
CA CYS A 246 5.33 -10.28 16.27
C CYS A 246 4.28 -9.47 17.04
N GLU A 247 3.91 -8.30 16.52
CA GLU A 247 2.98 -7.38 17.17
C GLU A 247 1.62 -8.03 17.44
N ILE A 248 1.02 -8.68 16.41
CA ILE A 248 -0.27 -9.35 16.59
C ILE A 248 -0.19 -10.63 17.43
N ALA A 249 0.99 -11.27 17.49
CA ALA A 249 1.21 -12.45 18.32
C ALA A 249 1.29 -12.10 19.81
N ILE A 250 1.94 -10.97 20.16
CA ILE A 250 2.14 -10.55 21.55
C ILE A 250 1.14 -9.49 22.02
N GLY A 251 0.33 -8.92 21.11
CA GLY A 251 -0.69 -7.92 21.39
C GLY A 251 -0.18 -6.50 21.61
N LYS A 252 1.09 -6.26 21.33
CA LYS A 252 1.73 -4.95 21.44
C LYS A 252 2.90 -4.82 20.47
N PHE A 253 3.27 -3.59 20.15
CA PHE A 253 4.46 -3.33 19.34
C PHE A 253 5.71 -3.95 19.98
N PRO A 254 6.56 -4.67 19.22
CA PRO A 254 7.60 -5.53 19.78
C PRO A 254 8.87 -4.79 20.23
N TYR A 255 8.98 -3.50 19.97
CA TYR A 255 10.04 -2.65 20.52
C TYR A 255 9.52 -1.76 21.65
N PRO A 256 10.40 -1.28 22.54
CA PRO A 256 10.03 -0.24 23.50
C PRO A 256 9.66 1.06 22.77
N PRO A 257 8.89 1.96 23.40
CA PRO A 257 8.60 3.27 22.83
C PRO A 257 9.90 4.03 22.52
N TRP A 258 9.96 4.68 21.37
CA TRP A 258 11.06 5.55 20.98
C TRP A 258 10.68 7.02 21.17
N ASN A 259 11.58 7.80 21.74
CA ASN A 259 11.41 9.24 21.93
C ASN A 259 11.98 10.05 20.75
N SER A 260 12.80 9.40 19.91
CA SER A 260 13.47 10.03 18.79
C SER A 260 13.76 9.05 17.64
N VAL A 261 14.07 9.59 16.46
CA VAL A 261 14.58 8.81 15.32
C VAL A 261 15.91 8.14 15.67
N PHE A 262 16.71 8.75 16.55
CA PHE A 262 17.97 8.16 17.00
C PHE A 262 17.74 6.91 17.84
N ASP A 263 16.74 6.92 18.75
CA ASP A 263 16.37 5.73 19.53
C ASP A 263 15.91 4.60 18.61
N GLN A 264 15.14 4.92 17.56
CA GLN A 264 14.76 3.94 16.54
C GLN A 264 15.97 3.36 15.81
N LEU A 265 16.89 4.21 15.35
CA LEU A 265 18.13 3.78 14.71
C LEU A 265 18.94 2.85 15.61
N SER A 266 19.13 3.23 16.87
CA SER A 266 19.86 2.43 17.84
C SER A 266 19.18 1.07 18.08
N ALA A 267 17.87 1.05 18.27
CA ALA A 267 17.13 -0.18 18.54
C ALA A 267 17.08 -1.12 17.32
N VAL A 268 16.79 -0.59 16.12
CA VAL A 268 16.54 -1.42 14.92
C VAL A 268 17.84 -1.77 14.18
N VAL A 269 18.76 -0.80 14.06
CA VAL A 269 20.01 -0.99 13.29
C VAL A 269 21.10 -1.63 14.12
N GLN A 270 21.28 -1.19 15.37
CA GLN A 270 22.36 -1.67 16.26
C GLN A 270 21.89 -2.81 17.16
N GLY A 271 20.68 -2.71 17.74
CA GLY A 271 20.11 -3.71 18.66
C GLY A 271 19.73 -5.02 17.96
N ASP A 272 19.36 -6.02 18.74
CA ASP A 272 18.86 -7.30 18.22
C ASP A 272 17.41 -7.17 17.71
N PRO A 273 17.01 -7.97 16.69
CA PRO A 273 15.63 -8.01 16.24
C PRO A 273 14.73 -8.60 17.33
N PRO A 274 13.42 -8.27 17.32
CA PRO A 274 12.47 -8.88 18.24
C PRO A 274 12.41 -10.40 18.07
N VAL A 275 12.30 -11.11 19.18
CA VAL A 275 12.23 -12.58 19.23
C VAL A 275 10.95 -13.01 19.93
N LEU A 276 10.19 -13.90 19.27
CA LEU A 276 9.09 -14.62 19.92
C LEU A 276 9.66 -15.72 20.83
N ARG A 277 9.17 -15.80 22.07
CA ARG A 277 9.64 -16.79 23.02
C ARG A 277 9.12 -18.19 22.66
N MET A 278 10.02 -19.17 22.82
CA MET A 278 9.65 -20.61 22.72
C MET A 278 9.18 -21.11 24.11
N ASP A 279 8.11 -20.54 24.60
CA ASP A 279 7.51 -20.88 25.92
C ASP A 279 6.29 -21.80 25.81
N GLY A 280 6.10 -22.43 24.66
CA GLY A 280 4.96 -23.32 24.36
C GLY A 280 3.69 -22.59 23.93
N GLN A 281 3.70 -21.24 23.84
CA GLN A 281 2.55 -20.47 23.37
C GLN A 281 2.40 -20.54 21.84
N PHE A 282 3.51 -20.68 21.13
CA PHE A 282 3.57 -20.77 19.67
C PHE A 282 4.36 -22.00 19.24
N SER A 283 4.02 -22.53 18.07
CA SER A 283 4.76 -23.63 17.49
C SER A 283 6.18 -23.21 17.08
N HIS A 284 7.10 -24.17 17.08
CA HIS A 284 8.46 -23.97 16.58
C HIS A 284 8.48 -23.44 15.15
N SER A 285 7.57 -23.92 14.30
CA SER A 285 7.46 -23.47 12.90
C SER A 285 7.10 -21.98 12.78
N PHE A 286 6.20 -21.49 13.63
CA PHE A 286 5.85 -20.06 13.65
C PHE A 286 7.00 -19.19 14.14
N VAL A 287 7.61 -19.54 15.28
CA VAL A 287 8.75 -18.80 15.84
C VAL A 287 9.90 -18.72 14.85
N THR A 288 10.23 -19.86 14.21
CA THR A 288 11.28 -19.92 13.17
C THR A 288 10.93 -19.06 11.95
N PHE A 289 9.67 -19.11 11.51
CA PHE A 289 9.20 -18.31 10.39
C PHE A 289 9.37 -16.81 10.64
N VAL A 290 8.92 -16.32 11.80
CA VAL A 290 9.08 -14.91 12.20
C VAL A 290 10.56 -14.52 12.32
N SER A 291 11.39 -15.38 12.92
CA SER A 291 12.84 -15.15 13.01
C SER A 291 13.49 -15.00 11.63
N LYS A 292 13.08 -15.81 10.64
CA LYS A 292 13.54 -15.68 9.25
C LYS A 292 13.11 -14.36 8.61
N CYS A 293 11.87 -13.91 8.86
CA CYS A 293 11.41 -12.59 8.39
C CYS A 293 12.25 -11.45 9.01
N LEU A 294 12.66 -11.61 10.26
CA LEU A 294 13.43 -10.63 11.03
C LEU A 294 14.95 -10.86 10.97
N THR A 295 15.45 -11.59 9.96
CA THR A 295 16.88 -11.65 9.65
C THR A 295 17.41 -10.26 9.34
N LYS A 296 18.40 -9.80 10.13
CA LYS A 296 18.86 -8.42 10.13
C LYS A 296 19.56 -8.05 8.83
N ASP A 297 20.48 -8.93 8.36
CA ASP A 297 21.10 -8.73 7.04
C ASP A 297 20.05 -8.98 5.95
N CYS A 298 19.80 -7.94 5.15
CA CYS A 298 18.86 -8.02 4.02
C CYS A 298 19.26 -9.10 3.01
N LYS A 299 20.56 -9.39 2.85
CA LYS A 299 21.03 -10.39 1.88
C LYS A 299 20.66 -11.81 2.30
N ASP A 300 20.67 -12.10 3.60
CA ASP A 300 20.37 -13.39 4.20
C ASP A 300 18.86 -13.57 4.46
N ARG A 301 18.10 -12.47 4.50
CA ARG A 301 16.65 -12.51 4.67
C ARG A 301 15.99 -13.19 3.47
N PRO A 302 15.11 -14.19 3.68
CA PRO A 302 14.47 -14.93 2.59
C PRO A 302 13.59 -14.03 1.71
N LYS A 303 13.40 -14.41 0.45
CA LYS A 303 12.40 -13.82 -0.45
C LYS A 303 11.06 -14.56 -0.33
N TYR A 304 9.99 -14.03 -0.96
CA TYR A 304 8.63 -14.60 -0.86
C TYR A 304 8.59 -16.09 -1.20
N GLN A 305 9.27 -16.53 -2.26
CA GLN A 305 9.26 -17.94 -2.67
C GLN A 305 9.87 -18.85 -1.59
N ALA A 306 10.98 -18.43 -0.96
CA ALA A 306 11.58 -19.21 0.13
C ALA A 306 10.69 -19.26 1.38
N LEU A 307 9.94 -18.18 1.68
CA LEU A 307 8.95 -18.19 2.77
C LEU A 307 7.77 -19.10 2.48
N LYS A 308 7.35 -19.24 1.23
CA LYS A 308 6.28 -20.18 0.82
C LYS A 308 6.67 -21.65 0.99
N GLU A 309 7.95 -21.95 1.05
CA GLU A 309 8.44 -23.31 1.32
C GLU A 309 8.49 -23.66 2.80
N GLU A 310 8.32 -22.70 3.70
CA GLU A 310 8.34 -22.93 5.14
C GLU A 310 7.12 -23.72 5.63
N ASN A 311 7.34 -24.58 6.62
CA ASN A 311 6.28 -25.42 7.20
C ASN A 311 5.12 -24.60 7.78
N PHE A 312 5.40 -23.41 8.30
CA PHE A 312 4.36 -22.52 8.83
C PHE A 312 3.45 -21.97 7.72
N TYR A 313 3.99 -21.66 6.55
CA TYR A 313 3.20 -21.19 5.42
C TYR A 313 2.33 -22.30 4.79
N LYS A 314 2.85 -23.56 4.78
CA LYS A 314 2.19 -24.72 4.18
C LYS A 314 1.11 -25.33 5.09
N LYS A 315 1.05 -24.95 6.35
CA LYS A 315 0.12 -25.47 7.38
C LYS A 315 -1.23 -24.76 7.31
#